data_3a428308ae46e285255158b929dcaf45
#
_entry.id   3a428308ae46e285255158b929dcaf45
#
_cell.length_a   1.000
_cell.length_b   1.000
_cell.length_c   1.000
_cell.angle_alpha   90.00
_cell.angle_beta   90.00
_cell.angle_gamma   90.00
#
_symmetry.space_group_name_H-M   'P 1'
#
loop_
_entity.id
_entity.type
_entity.pdbx_description
1 polymer ?
#
loop_
_entity_poly.entity_id
_entity_poly.type
_entity_poly.pdbx_seq_one_letter_code
_entity_poly.pdbx_strand_id
1 'polypeptide(L)'
;LPGHDHCRTCAEIKPRSEWYRQATAPDGLSTHRKESRAARGRADHLNRRYGMTEAERDEMIALLKGFCAICLSAPAVHVDHCHNTGKVRGVLCFNCNSAIGKLGDDPAVVRRAVAYLEGKTWKPTLVALGVSRLPS
;
A
#
# COMPACT_ATOMS: atom_id res chain seq x y z
N LEU A 1 -8.09 -38.35 -4.92
CA LEU A 1 -6.90 -38.64 -5.72
C LEU A 1 -5.68 -38.75 -4.82
N PRO A 2 -4.84 -39.78 -4.93
CA PRO A 2 -3.62 -39.87 -4.15
C PRO A 2 -2.76 -38.60 -4.32
N GLY A 3 -2.28 -38.02 -3.20
CA GLY A 3 -1.46 -36.83 -3.23
C GLY A 3 -2.18 -35.50 -3.43
N HIS A 4 -3.53 -35.47 -3.32
CA HIS A 4 -4.35 -34.28 -3.37
C HIS A 4 -5.19 -34.16 -2.10
N ASP A 5 -5.48 -32.93 -1.69
CA ASP A 5 -6.32 -32.61 -0.55
C ASP A 5 -7.33 -31.50 -0.86
N HIS A 6 -8.41 -31.46 -0.06
CA HIS A 6 -9.50 -30.50 -0.21
C HIS A 6 -9.26 -29.26 0.67
N CYS A 7 -9.24 -28.09 0.07
CA CYS A 7 -9.10 -26.83 0.79
C CYS A 7 -10.44 -26.38 1.40
N ARG A 8 -10.50 -26.21 2.72
CA ARG A 8 -11.73 -25.78 3.42
C ARG A 8 -12.15 -24.36 3.10
N THR A 9 -11.26 -23.54 2.56
CA THR A 9 -11.57 -22.12 2.22
C THR A 9 -12.15 -21.97 0.82
N CYS A 10 -11.56 -22.62 -0.19
CA CYS A 10 -11.98 -22.45 -1.59
C CYS A 10 -12.69 -23.68 -2.17
N ALA A 11 -12.88 -24.74 -1.36
CA ALA A 11 -13.51 -26.02 -1.76
C ALA A 11 -12.85 -26.74 -2.95
N GLU A 12 -11.64 -26.33 -3.36
CA GLU A 12 -10.92 -26.96 -4.47
C GLU A 12 -10.02 -28.11 -3.99
N ILE A 13 -9.87 -29.11 -4.84
CA ILE A 13 -8.95 -30.24 -4.63
C ILE A 13 -7.65 -29.92 -5.37
N LYS A 14 -6.54 -29.87 -4.65
CA LYS A 14 -5.23 -29.47 -5.18
C LYS A 14 -4.10 -30.38 -4.68
N PRO A 15 -2.95 -30.40 -5.38
CA PRO A 15 -1.79 -31.17 -4.95
C PRO A 15 -1.31 -30.76 -3.57
N ARG A 16 -0.81 -31.74 -2.79
CA ARG A 16 -0.27 -31.51 -1.43
C ARG A 16 0.91 -30.54 -1.38
N SER A 17 1.62 -30.35 -2.46
CA SER A 17 2.70 -29.37 -2.58
C SER A 17 2.25 -27.91 -2.42
N GLU A 18 0.98 -27.62 -2.66
CA GLU A 18 0.38 -26.29 -2.49
C GLU A 18 -0.02 -25.96 -1.03
N TRP A 19 0.26 -26.84 -0.10
CA TRP A 19 -0.12 -26.71 1.31
C TRP A 19 1.07 -26.34 2.18
N TYR A 20 0.81 -25.63 3.27
CA TYR A 20 1.81 -25.43 4.31
C TYR A 20 2.00 -26.69 5.15
N ARG A 21 3.22 -26.95 5.56
CA ARG A 21 3.50 -28.01 6.56
C ARG A 21 2.99 -27.55 7.93
N GLN A 22 2.35 -28.48 8.65
CA GLN A 22 1.86 -28.29 10.01
C GLN A 22 2.13 -29.55 10.82
N ALA A 23 3.19 -29.53 11.61
CA ALA A 23 3.67 -30.72 12.36
C ALA A 23 2.63 -31.30 13.34
N THR A 24 1.69 -30.48 13.80
CA THR A 24 0.62 -30.89 14.73
C THR A 24 -0.58 -31.53 14.02
N ALA A 25 -0.63 -31.49 12.70
CA ALA A 25 -1.70 -32.12 11.93
C ALA A 25 -1.40 -33.61 11.70
N PRO A 26 -2.41 -34.51 11.75
CA PRO A 26 -2.21 -35.95 11.58
C PRO A 26 -1.55 -36.34 10.25
N ASP A 27 -1.78 -35.58 9.20
CA ASP A 27 -1.20 -35.72 7.84
C ASP A 27 -0.01 -34.80 7.57
N GLY A 28 0.41 -34.01 8.57
CA GLY A 28 1.52 -33.05 8.47
C GLY A 28 1.23 -31.81 7.63
N LEU A 29 -0.03 -31.56 7.24
CA LEU A 29 -0.44 -30.46 6.38
C LEU A 29 -1.47 -29.54 7.04
N SER A 30 -1.42 -28.25 6.70
CA SER A 30 -2.43 -27.28 7.10
C SER A 30 -3.78 -27.60 6.43
N THR A 31 -4.88 -27.22 7.05
CA THR A 31 -6.24 -27.37 6.50
C THR A 31 -6.55 -26.44 5.31
N HIS A 32 -5.63 -25.51 5.04
CA HIS A 32 -5.79 -24.51 3.97
C HIS A 32 -4.55 -24.48 3.09
N ARG A 33 -4.75 -24.37 1.77
CA ARG A 33 -3.61 -24.18 0.86
C ARG A 33 -2.97 -22.79 1.01
N LYS A 34 -1.71 -22.66 0.54
CA LYS A 34 -0.88 -21.47 0.68
C LYS A 34 -1.56 -20.21 0.13
N GLU A 35 -2.12 -20.29 -1.08
CA GLU A 35 -2.79 -19.19 -1.73
C GLU A 35 -4.05 -18.71 -1.00
N SER A 36 -4.92 -19.64 -0.58
CA SER A 36 -6.13 -19.31 0.18
C SER A 36 -5.81 -18.66 1.53
N ARG A 37 -4.74 -19.12 2.20
CA ARG A 37 -4.28 -18.53 3.45
C ARG A 37 -3.70 -17.13 3.24
N ALA A 38 -2.94 -16.91 2.15
CA ALA A 38 -2.41 -15.60 1.81
C ALA A 38 -3.52 -14.60 1.43
N ALA A 39 -4.52 -15.03 0.64
CA ALA A 39 -5.69 -14.21 0.30
C ALA A 39 -6.46 -13.80 1.54
N ARG A 40 -6.75 -14.75 2.44
CA ARG A 40 -7.42 -14.46 3.72
C ARG A 40 -6.61 -13.49 4.58
N GLY A 41 -5.29 -13.67 4.65
CA GLY A 41 -4.41 -12.77 5.40
C GLY A 41 -4.43 -11.32 4.86
N ARG A 42 -4.53 -11.13 3.54
CA ARG A 42 -4.69 -9.79 2.92
C ARG A 42 -6.03 -9.17 3.27
N ALA A 43 -7.13 -9.91 3.15
CA ALA A 43 -8.47 -9.44 3.51
C ALA A 43 -8.56 -9.07 5.00
N ASP A 44 -8.05 -9.95 5.89
CA ASP A 44 -7.99 -9.69 7.33
C ASP A 44 -7.13 -8.46 7.67
N HIS A 45 -6.04 -8.24 6.94
CA HIS A 45 -5.19 -7.05 7.12
C HIS A 45 -5.93 -5.76 6.74
N LEU A 46 -6.58 -5.75 5.57
CA LEU A 46 -7.35 -4.60 5.10
C LEU A 46 -8.48 -4.25 6.09
N ASN A 47 -9.23 -5.25 6.52
CA ASN A 47 -10.33 -5.05 7.46
C ASN A 47 -9.82 -4.53 8.83
N ARG A 48 -8.80 -5.17 9.42
CA ARG A 48 -8.28 -4.76 10.74
C ARG A 48 -7.59 -3.40 10.72
N ARG A 49 -6.85 -3.10 9.64
CA ARG A 49 -6.05 -1.87 9.55
C ARG A 49 -6.87 -0.67 9.11
N TYR A 50 -7.81 -0.87 8.19
CA TYR A 50 -8.50 0.20 7.50
C TYR A 50 -10.03 0.12 7.58
N GLY A 51 -10.59 -0.96 8.14
CA GLY A 51 -12.04 -1.18 8.21
C GLY A 51 -12.67 -1.36 6.82
N MET A 52 -11.90 -1.83 5.83
CA MET A 52 -12.38 -1.97 4.45
C MET A 52 -12.15 -3.39 3.90
N THR A 53 -12.93 -3.76 2.91
CA THR A 53 -12.83 -5.00 2.15
C THR A 53 -11.89 -4.84 0.94
N GLU A 54 -11.48 -5.97 0.36
CA GLU A 54 -10.74 -5.94 -0.92
C GLU A 54 -11.57 -5.34 -2.06
N ALA A 55 -12.88 -5.59 -2.09
CA ALA A 55 -13.78 -5.04 -3.10
C ALA A 55 -13.84 -3.50 -3.03
N GLU A 56 -13.97 -2.93 -1.84
CA GLU A 56 -13.97 -1.48 -1.63
C GLU A 56 -12.63 -0.85 -2.03
N ARG A 57 -11.50 -1.50 -1.73
CA ARG A 57 -10.18 -1.06 -2.20
C ARG A 57 -10.12 -1.07 -3.73
N ASP A 58 -10.58 -2.14 -4.36
CA ASP A 58 -10.51 -2.31 -5.82
C ASP A 58 -11.42 -1.30 -6.53
N GLU A 59 -12.57 -0.96 -5.94
CA GLU A 59 -13.45 0.11 -6.41
C GLU A 59 -12.76 1.48 -6.36
N MET A 60 -12.06 1.80 -5.25
CA MET A 60 -11.28 3.03 -5.14
C MET A 60 -10.19 3.10 -6.21
N ILE A 61 -9.48 2.00 -6.48
CA ILE A 61 -8.47 1.92 -7.53
C ILE A 61 -9.10 2.12 -8.90
N ALA A 62 -10.27 1.55 -9.17
CA ALA A 62 -10.99 1.73 -10.42
C ALA A 62 -11.43 3.19 -10.63
N LEU A 63 -11.93 3.87 -9.60
CA LEU A 63 -12.26 5.30 -9.63
C LEU A 63 -11.04 6.17 -9.95
N LEU A 64 -9.86 5.77 -9.50
CA LEU A 64 -8.58 6.41 -9.81
C LEU A 64 -7.98 5.96 -11.16
N LYS A 65 -8.73 5.16 -11.95
CA LYS A 65 -8.28 4.58 -13.22
C LYS A 65 -6.96 3.78 -13.08
N GLY A 66 -6.73 3.20 -11.92
CA GLY A 66 -5.52 2.43 -11.59
C GLY A 66 -4.31 3.25 -11.16
N PHE A 67 -4.39 4.59 -11.14
CA PHE A 67 -3.26 5.46 -10.86
C PHE A 67 -3.30 6.09 -9.45
N CYS A 68 -2.11 6.39 -8.94
CA CYS A 68 -1.94 7.09 -7.66
C CYS A 68 -2.72 8.41 -7.61
N ALA A 69 -3.44 8.66 -6.52
CA ALA A 69 -4.25 9.85 -6.33
C ALA A 69 -3.44 11.17 -6.27
N ILE A 70 -2.12 11.10 -6.06
CA ILE A 70 -1.25 12.30 -5.98
C ILE A 70 -0.53 12.53 -7.30
N CYS A 71 0.31 11.58 -7.77
CA CYS A 71 1.13 11.81 -8.97
C CYS A 71 0.39 11.51 -10.28
N LEU A 72 -0.74 10.84 -10.24
CA LEU A 72 -1.60 10.50 -11.38
C LEU A 72 -0.89 9.69 -12.50
N SER A 73 0.27 9.12 -12.22
CA SER A 73 1.11 8.45 -13.22
C SER A 73 1.55 7.04 -12.83
N ALA A 74 1.91 6.83 -11.56
CA ALA A 74 2.32 5.53 -11.05
C ALA A 74 1.10 4.70 -10.60
N PRO A 75 1.18 3.35 -10.60
CA PRO A 75 0.09 2.49 -10.14
C PRO A 75 -0.32 2.78 -8.67
N ALA A 76 -1.62 2.77 -8.41
CA ALA A 76 -2.20 2.86 -7.07
C ALA A 76 -2.09 1.49 -6.38
N VAL A 77 -1.27 1.39 -5.32
CA VAL A 77 -0.95 0.10 -4.66
C VAL A 77 -1.19 0.14 -3.15
N HIS A 78 -0.92 1.27 -2.51
CA HIS A 78 -0.97 1.42 -1.05
C HIS A 78 -2.20 2.19 -0.60
N VAL A 79 -3.03 1.58 0.23
CA VAL A 79 -4.12 2.28 0.91
C VAL A 79 -3.52 3.29 1.88
N ASP A 80 -3.86 4.55 1.68
CA ASP A 80 -3.45 5.66 2.52
C ASP A 80 -4.56 6.07 3.51
N HIS A 81 -4.17 6.41 4.72
CA HIS A 81 -5.09 6.80 5.78
C HIS A 81 -4.52 7.91 6.65
N CYS A 82 -5.40 8.71 7.22
CA CYS A 82 -5.02 9.73 8.20
C CYS A 82 -4.59 9.06 9.51
N HIS A 83 -3.37 9.31 9.95
CA HIS A 83 -2.81 8.73 11.18
C HIS A 83 -3.54 9.19 12.45
N ASN A 84 -4.17 10.36 12.44
CA ASN A 84 -4.90 10.91 13.57
C ASN A 84 -6.32 10.36 13.68
N THR A 85 -7.00 10.14 12.55
CA THR A 85 -8.42 9.74 12.52
C THR A 85 -8.64 8.30 12.10
N GLY A 86 -7.64 7.65 11.49
CA GLY A 86 -7.75 6.33 10.90
C GLY A 86 -8.55 6.28 9.58
N LYS A 87 -9.12 7.42 9.14
CA LYS A 87 -9.92 7.46 7.90
C LYS A 87 -9.05 7.20 6.67
N VAL A 88 -9.50 6.30 5.80
CA VAL A 88 -8.90 6.08 4.49
C VAL A 88 -9.10 7.32 3.62
N ARG A 89 -8.03 7.80 3.00
CA ARG A 89 -8.02 8.97 2.11
C ARG A 89 -8.01 8.58 0.63
N GLY A 90 -7.38 7.46 0.30
CA GLY A 90 -7.27 6.99 -1.08
C GLY A 90 -6.25 5.88 -1.24
N VAL A 91 -5.83 5.64 -2.48
CA VAL A 91 -4.80 4.66 -2.81
C VAL A 91 -3.66 5.36 -3.55
N LEU A 92 -2.43 5.17 -3.07
CA LEU A 92 -1.23 5.85 -3.53
C LEU A 92 -0.19 4.86 -4.08
N CYS A 93 0.75 5.35 -4.85
CA CYS A 93 1.99 4.63 -5.13
C CYS A 93 2.92 4.68 -3.90
N PHE A 94 3.93 3.80 -3.88
CA PHE A 94 4.91 3.76 -2.79
C PHE A 94 5.58 5.11 -2.53
N ASN A 95 6.02 5.79 -3.58
CA ASN A 95 6.76 7.04 -3.46
C ASN A 95 5.92 8.16 -2.84
N CYS A 96 4.68 8.34 -3.33
CA CYS A 96 3.80 9.38 -2.80
C CYS A 96 3.38 9.08 -1.35
N ASN A 97 3.05 7.82 -1.04
CA ASN A 97 2.71 7.40 0.31
C ASN A 97 3.88 7.63 1.29
N SER A 98 5.10 7.26 0.88
CA SER A 98 6.30 7.49 1.68
C SER A 98 6.64 8.98 1.83
N ALA A 99 6.46 9.77 0.77
CA ALA A 99 6.77 11.20 0.79
C ALA A 99 5.91 11.97 1.79
N ILE A 100 4.59 11.79 1.75
CA ILE A 100 3.70 12.45 2.72
C ILE A 100 3.95 12.00 4.16
N GLY A 101 4.25 10.71 4.36
CA GLY A 101 4.63 10.19 5.68
C GLY A 101 5.93 10.81 6.20
N LYS A 102 6.96 10.98 5.34
CA LYS A 102 8.23 11.65 5.70
C LYS A 102 8.05 13.15 6.01
N LEU A 103 7.04 13.79 5.42
CA LEU A 103 6.65 15.17 5.75
C LEU A 103 5.71 15.25 6.97
N GLY A 104 5.62 14.16 7.74
CA GLY A 104 4.85 14.10 8.99
C GLY A 104 3.35 14.02 8.81
N ASP A 105 2.86 13.73 7.62
CA ASP A 105 1.42 13.72 7.28
C ASP A 105 0.73 15.06 7.59
N ASP A 106 1.53 16.15 7.58
CA ASP A 106 1.10 17.50 7.93
C ASP A 106 0.88 18.36 6.67
N PRO A 107 -0.36 18.78 6.38
CA PRO A 107 -0.65 19.64 5.23
C PRO A 107 0.11 20.98 5.26
N ALA A 108 0.43 21.52 6.43
CA ALA A 108 1.19 22.77 6.54
C ALA A 108 2.65 22.58 6.10
N VAL A 109 3.26 21.44 6.45
CA VAL A 109 4.61 21.08 6.00
C VAL A 109 4.63 20.87 4.49
N VAL A 110 3.62 20.16 3.94
CA VAL A 110 3.49 19.94 2.50
C VAL A 110 3.34 21.27 1.75
N ARG A 111 2.50 22.19 2.23
CA ARG A 111 2.38 23.53 1.62
C ARG A 111 3.70 24.31 1.64
N ARG A 112 4.47 24.22 2.72
CA ARG A 112 5.81 24.84 2.77
C ARG A 112 6.77 24.20 1.78
N ALA A 113 6.70 22.88 1.57
CA ALA A 113 7.50 22.20 0.55
C ALA A 113 7.14 22.69 -0.87
N VAL A 114 5.84 22.87 -1.16
CA VAL A 114 5.40 23.47 -2.43
C VAL A 114 5.98 24.87 -2.62
N ALA A 115 5.83 25.75 -1.63
CA ALA A 115 6.36 27.12 -1.69
C ALA A 115 7.89 27.15 -1.81
N TYR A 116 8.60 26.20 -1.21
CA TYR A 116 10.03 26.03 -1.36
C TYR A 116 10.42 25.66 -2.80
N LEU A 117 9.73 24.68 -3.39
CA LEU A 117 9.97 24.29 -4.79
C LEU A 117 9.66 25.42 -5.79
N GLU A 118 8.68 26.27 -5.48
CA GLU A 118 8.34 27.45 -6.26
C GLU A 118 9.32 28.63 -6.03
N GLY A 119 10.33 28.47 -5.17
CA GLY A 119 11.30 29.52 -4.87
C GLY A 119 10.75 30.70 -4.03
N LYS A 120 9.59 30.51 -3.35
CA LYS A 120 8.89 31.57 -2.62
C LYS A 120 9.29 31.70 -1.14
N THR A 121 9.85 30.65 -0.52
CA THR A 121 10.05 30.61 0.94
C THR A 121 11.47 30.83 1.41
N TRP A 122 12.46 30.63 0.56
CA TRP A 122 13.86 30.78 0.92
C TRP A 122 14.67 31.27 -0.27
N LYS A 123 15.45 32.33 -0.05
CA LYS A 123 16.41 32.81 -1.02
C LYS A 123 17.82 32.71 -0.44
N PRO A 124 18.77 32.05 -1.11
CA PRO A 124 20.13 31.99 -0.62
C PRO A 124 20.71 33.40 -0.57
N THR A 125 21.24 33.79 0.61
CA THR A 125 21.94 35.04 0.80
C THR A 125 23.42 34.98 0.35
N LEU A 126 23.92 33.75 0.20
CA LEU A 126 25.30 33.47 -0.24
C LEU A 126 25.26 32.64 -1.52
N VAL A 127 25.90 33.15 -2.57
CA VAL A 127 26.15 32.37 -3.79
C VAL A 127 27.54 31.77 -3.65
N ALA A 128 27.62 30.44 -3.52
CA ALA A 128 28.89 29.74 -3.60
C ALA A 128 29.51 29.92 -4.99
N LEU A 129 30.83 30.11 -5.05
CA LEU A 129 31.55 30.17 -6.31
C LEU A 129 31.27 28.94 -7.17
N GLY A 130 30.78 29.14 -8.40
CA GLY A 130 30.46 28.08 -9.35
C GLY A 130 29.01 27.56 -9.33
N VAL A 131 28.13 28.10 -8.50
CA VAL A 131 26.69 27.77 -8.54
C VAL A 131 25.96 28.80 -9.41
N SER A 132 25.29 28.33 -10.46
CA SER A 132 24.42 29.17 -11.29
C SER A 132 23.30 29.76 -10.46
N ARG A 133 23.01 31.04 -10.65
CA ARG A 133 21.85 31.70 -10.02
C ARG A 133 20.58 30.97 -10.46
N LEU A 134 19.73 30.64 -9.51
CA LEU A 134 18.38 30.17 -9.81
C LEU A 134 17.63 31.31 -10.52
N PRO A 135 16.85 31.02 -11.59
CA PRO A 135 16.03 32.03 -12.23
C PRO A 135 15.01 32.58 -11.22
N SER A 136 14.84 33.86 -11.24
CA SER A 136 13.89 34.62 -10.42
C SER A 136 12.45 34.31 -10.81
#